data_67af0517098498697e244b0d4f6afc19
#
_entry.id   67af0517098498697e244b0d4f6afc19
#
_cell.length_a   1.000
_cell.length_b   1.000
_cell.length_c   1.000
_cell.angle_alpha   90.00
_cell.angle_beta   90.00
_cell.angle_gamma   90.00
#
_symmetry.space_group_name_H-M   'P 1'
#
loop_
_entity.id
_entity.type
_entity.pdbx_description
1 polymer ?
#
loop_
_entity_poly.entity_id
_entity_poly.type
_entity_poly.pdbx_seq_one_letter_code
_entity_poly.pdbx_strand_id
1 'polypeptide(L)'
;YLTVGRLTWYKRVDLAVQACTKLGKRLVVIGGGGELDKLKAMAGPTVEFLGGGLSDEEVRSYYLRAKAFLFPGEEDFGITPVEAQSAGTPVLAYGRGGACESVRPGKTGYWFKEQTVESLADCIERFERDGVAYSKEEIREHSRSFSEERFERELKEYCERRMADWQQELLDCSHWEKEELD
;
A
#
# COMPACT_ATOMS: atom_id res chain seq x y z
N TYR A 1 -5.80 3.29 14.80
CA TYR A 1 -5.43 3.34 13.39
C TYR A 1 -4.01 3.80 13.23
N LEU A 2 -3.39 3.47 12.09
CA LEU A 2 -1.98 3.78 11.80
C LEU A 2 -1.84 4.33 10.38
N THR A 3 -0.97 5.31 10.19
CA THR A 3 -0.41 5.65 8.89
C THR A 3 1.10 5.85 9.03
N VAL A 4 1.88 5.37 8.06
CA VAL A 4 3.35 5.39 8.07
C VAL A 4 3.85 5.89 6.73
N GLY A 5 4.78 6.83 6.73
CA GLY A 5 5.44 7.29 5.52
C GLY A 5 5.85 8.75 5.54
N ARG A 6 6.43 9.20 4.44
CA ARG A 6 6.80 10.59 4.27
C ARG A 6 5.56 11.47 4.19
N LEU A 7 5.49 12.51 4.99
CA LEU A 7 4.34 13.43 5.04
C LEU A 7 4.43 14.45 3.91
N THR A 8 3.95 14.03 2.73
CA THR A 8 3.88 14.82 1.50
C THR A 8 2.42 14.97 1.06
N TRP A 9 2.12 16.01 0.29
CA TRP A 9 0.76 16.37 -0.11
C TRP A 9 0.02 15.26 -0.87
N TYR A 10 0.71 14.49 -1.73
CA TYR A 10 0.09 13.43 -2.55
C TYR A 10 -0.27 12.17 -1.75
N LYS A 11 0.36 11.96 -0.59
CA LYS A 11 0.01 10.83 0.30
C LYS A 11 -1.29 11.06 1.06
N ARG A 12 -1.85 12.26 1.00
CA ARG A 12 -3.18 12.60 1.52
C ARG A 12 -3.40 12.18 2.98
N VAL A 13 -2.35 12.26 3.80
CA VAL A 13 -2.44 11.98 5.24
C VAL A 13 -3.43 12.94 5.95
N ASP A 14 -3.70 14.11 5.34
CA ASP A 14 -4.73 15.05 5.75
C ASP A 14 -6.11 14.39 5.88
N LEU A 15 -6.47 13.48 4.97
CA LEU A 15 -7.75 12.75 5.03
C LEU A 15 -7.81 11.81 6.23
N ALA A 16 -6.72 11.08 6.53
CA ALA A 16 -6.65 10.19 7.68
C ALA A 16 -6.78 10.97 9.00
N VAL A 17 -6.06 12.09 9.12
CA VAL A 17 -6.11 12.98 10.29
C VAL A 17 -7.52 13.52 10.50
N GLN A 18 -8.14 14.07 9.46
CA GLN A 18 -9.48 14.66 9.56
C GLN A 18 -10.57 13.61 9.82
N ALA A 19 -10.53 12.46 9.11
CA ALA A 19 -11.51 11.39 9.30
C ALA A 19 -11.45 10.82 10.73
N CYS A 20 -10.24 10.52 11.23
CA CYS A 20 -10.08 10.03 12.59
C CYS A 20 -10.46 11.07 13.64
N THR A 21 -10.16 12.34 13.43
CA THR A 21 -10.60 13.45 14.28
C THR A 21 -12.13 13.53 14.33
N LYS A 22 -12.78 13.52 13.16
CA LYS A 22 -14.25 13.57 13.03
C LYS A 22 -14.95 12.40 13.74
N LEU A 23 -14.38 11.21 13.62
CA LEU A 23 -14.92 9.98 14.22
C LEU A 23 -14.48 9.75 15.67
N GLY A 24 -13.61 10.60 16.24
CA GLY A 24 -13.03 10.41 17.58
C GLY A 24 -12.16 9.16 17.68
N LYS A 25 -11.57 8.69 16.56
CA LYS A 25 -10.73 7.48 16.52
C LYS A 25 -9.27 7.82 16.80
N ARG A 26 -8.61 6.96 17.56
CA ARG A 26 -7.16 7.09 17.78
C ARG A 26 -6.41 6.80 16.49
N LEU A 27 -5.60 7.77 16.05
CA LEU A 27 -4.69 7.64 14.92
C LEU A 27 -3.25 7.90 15.38
N VAL A 28 -2.35 7.00 15.01
CA VAL A 28 -0.91 7.20 15.12
C VAL A 28 -0.36 7.51 13.73
N VAL A 29 0.37 8.62 13.62
CA VAL A 29 1.05 9.07 12.39
C VAL A 29 2.56 8.93 12.60
N ILE A 30 3.21 8.06 11.82
CA ILE A 30 4.65 7.83 11.85
C ILE A 30 5.25 8.39 10.57
N GLY A 31 6.21 9.29 10.71
CA GLY A 31 6.93 9.91 9.62
C GLY A 31 7.11 11.40 9.76
N GLY A 32 7.91 11.95 8.88
CA GLY A 32 8.18 13.39 8.79
C GLY A 32 8.02 13.88 7.35
N GLY A 33 7.96 15.19 7.17
CA GLY A 33 7.84 15.81 5.86
C GLY A 33 7.25 17.21 5.91
N GLY A 34 7.15 17.84 4.74
CA GLY A 34 6.72 19.24 4.64
C GLY A 34 5.29 19.54 5.07
N GLU A 35 4.43 18.50 5.15
CA GLU A 35 3.04 18.68 5.58
C GLU A 35 2.83 18.55 7.10
N LEU A 36 3.88 18.26 7.90
CA LEU A 36 3.75 17.93 9.33
C LEU A 36 3.02 19.02 10.12
N ASP A 37 3.43 20.27 9.98
CA ASP A 37 2.86 21.40 10.75
C ASP A 37 1.39 21.64 10.38
N LYS A 38 1.06 21.53 9.10
CA LYS A 38 -0.30 21.62 8.60
C LYS A 38 -1.19 20.48 9.11
N LEU A 39 -0.65 19.26 9.15
CA LEU A 39 -1.36 18.08 9.68
C LEU A 39 -1.61 18.23 11.19
N LYS A 40 -0.62 18.70 11.95
CA LYS A 40 -0.77 18.98 13.38
C LYS A 40 -1.81 20.05 13.66
N ALA A 41 -1.88 21.11 12.83
CA ALA A 41 -2.84 22.19 12.99
C ALA A 41 -4.30 21.76 12.80
N MET A 42 -4.57 20.69 12.03
CA MET A 42 -5.91 20.16 11.79
C MET A 42 -6.27 18.94 12.65
N ALA A 43 -5.32 18.43 13.41
CA ALA A 43 -5.46 17.22 14.20
C ALA A 43 -6.28 17.46 15.48
N GLY A 44 -7.24 16.57 15.74
CA GLY A 44 -7.91 16.50 17.02
C GLY A 44 -7.10 15.79 18.11
N PRO A 45 -7.58 15.74 19.35
CA PRO A 45 -6.84 15.23 20.50
C PRO A 45 -6.55 13.71 20.44
N THR A 46 -7.19 12.99 19.53
CA THR A 46 -7.01 11.54 19.34
C THR A 46 -5.92 11.19 18.33
N VAL A 47 -5.28 12.20 17.72
CA VAL A 47 -4.23 12.01 16.71
C VAL A 47 -2.87 12.24 17.33
N GLU A 48 -1.99 11.27 17.23
CA GLU A 48 -0.63 11.27 17.76
C GLU A 48 0.39 11.25 16.64
N PHE A 49 1.37 12.15 16.68
CA PHE A 49 2.47 12.23 15.71
C PHE A 49 3.79 11.81 16.37
N LEU A 50 4.40 10.75 15.89
CA LEU A 50 5.66 10.22 16.46
C LEU A 50 6.89 10.74 15.71
N GLY A 51 6.70 11.45 14.58
CA GLY A 51 7.81 11.92 13.77
C GLY A 51 8.47 10.80 12.95
N GLY A 52 9.63 11.14 12.34
CA GLY A 52 10.51 10.18 11.68
C GLY A 52 11.67 9.82 12.61
N GLY A 53 12.29 8.66 12.37
CA GLY A 53 13.46 8.22 13.13
C GLY A 53 13.19 7.07 14.10
N LEU A 54 12.01 6.48 14.07
CA LEU A 54 11.75 5.20 14.71
C LEU A 54 12.53 4.11 13.97
N SER A 55 13.01 3.11 14.71
CA SER A 55 13.61 1.91 14.14
C SER A 55 12.53 1.05 13.44
N ASP A 56 12.95 0.19 12.51
CA ASP A 56 12.06 -0.74 11.83
C ASP A 56 11.30 -1.65 12.81
N GLU A 57 11.95 -2.04 13.91
CA GLU A 57 11.32 -2.84 14.95
C GLU A 57 10.20 -2.08 15.69
N GLU A 58 10.43 -0.80 15.98
CA GLU A 58 9.41 0.06 16.58
C GLU A 58 8.22 0.24 15.62
N VAL A 59 8.48 0.56 14.34
CA VAL A 59 7.45 0.69 13.32
C VAL A 59 6.66 -0.60 13.17
N ARG A 60 7.36 -1.75 13.11
CA ARG A 60 6.72 -3.07 13.09
C ARG A 60 5.81 -3.30 14.29
N SER A 61 6.22 -2.85 15.48
CA SER A 61 5.38 -2.97 16.69
C SER A 61 4.06 -2.19 16.57
N TYR A 62 4.07 -1.06 15.87
CA TYR A 62 2.85 -0.29 15.59
C TYR A 62 1.96 -0.99 14.57
N TYR A 63 2.53 -1.53 13.49
CA TYR A 63 1.76 -2.36 12.54
C TYR A 63 1.05 -3.52 13.26
N LEU A 64 1.75 -4.30 14.06
CA LEU A 64 1.20 -5.46 14.78
C LEU A 64 0.02 -5.12 15.72
N ARG A 65 0.02 -3.92 16.29
CA ARG A 65 -1.01 -3.44 17.25
C ARG A 65 -2.12 -2.64 16.59
N ALA A 66 -1.93 -2.19 15.36
CA ALA A 66 -2.93 -1.39 14.66
C ALA A 66 -4.20 -2.22 14.38
N LYS A 67 -5.35 -1.58 14.52
CA LYS A 67 -6.63 -2.14 14.12
C LYS A 67 -6.75 -2.22 12.60
N ALA A 68 -6.32 -1.15 11.92
CA ALA A 68 -6.13 -1.08 10.47
C ALA A 68 -5.09 0.00 10.11
N PHE A 69 -4.47 -0.17 8.95
CA PHE A 69 -3.60 0.79 8.32
C PHE A 69 -4.39 1.67 7.35
N LEU A 70 -4.23 2.99 7.44
CA LEU A 70 -4.87 3.96 6.55
C LEU A 70 -3.90 4.39 5.44
N PHE A 71 -4.31 4.20 4.19
CA PHE A 71 -3.52 4.52 3.00
C PHE A 71 -4.33 5.39 2.03
N PRO A 72 -4.45 6.70 2.30
CA PRO A 72 -5.32 7.59 1.54
C PRO A 72 -4.70 8.16 0.26
N GLY A 73 -3.39 7.97 0.04
CA GLY A 73 -2.68 8.39 -1.16
C GLY A 73 -2.91 7.46 -2.34
N GLU A 74 -2.57 7.95 -3.54
CA GLU A 74 -2.42 7.14 -4.74
C GLU A 74 -0.93 6.96 -5.03
N GLU A 75 -0.47 5.73 -5.13
CA GLU A 75 0.92 5.37 -5.41
C GLU A 75 0.97 4.24 -6.44
N ASP A 76 2.05 4.15 -7.19
CA ASP A 76 2.23 3.14 -8.24
C ASP A 76 2.20 1.71 -7.68
N PHE A 77 2.85 1.47 -6.54
CA PHE A 77 2.81 0.18 -5.85
C PHE A 77 2.28 0.31 -4.41
N GLY A 78 2.94 1.12 -3.58
CA GLY A 78 2.61 1.26 -2.16
C GLY A 78 3.22 0.13 -1.31
N ILE A 79 4.47 0.31 -0.87
CA ILE A 79 5.17 -0.67 -0.01
C ILE A 79 4.49 -0.77 1.36
N THR A 80 4.11 0.35 1.96
CA THR A 80 3.54 0.40 3.32
C THR A 80 2.22 -0.38 3.51
N PRO A 81 1.29 -0.47 2.55
CA PRO A 81 0.19 -1.43 2.58
C PRO A 81 0.62 -2.89 2.68
N VAL A 82 1.67 -3.28 1.96
CA VAL A 82 2.20 -4.65 2.01
C VAL A 82 2.89 -4.91 3.35
N GLU A 83 3.65 -3.95 3.88
CA GLU A 83 4.24 -4.02 5.22
C GLU A 83 3.16 -4.20 6.30
N ALA A 84 2.07 -3.43 6.24
CA ALA A 84 0.94 -3.58 7.15
C ALA A 84 0.35 -5.00 7.08
N GLN A 85 0.13 -5.51 5.88
CA GLN A 85 -0.39 -6.87 5.67
C GLN A 85 0.61 -7.95 6.12
N SER A 86 1.92 -7.73 5.99
CA SER A 86 2.95 -8.63 6.52
C SER A 86 2.92 -8.74 8.05
N ALA A 87 2.43 -7.73 8.72
CA ALA A 87 2.13 -7.76 10.16
C ALA A 87 0.74 -8.36 10.48
N GLY A 88 -0.05 -8.71 9.46
CA GLY A 88 -1.43 -9.21 9.63
C GLY A 88 -2.45 -8.09 9.87
N THR A 89 -2.11 -6.86 9.50
CA THR A 89 -2.95 -5.69 9.72
C THR A 89 -3.75 -5.35 8.46
N PRO A 90 -5.09 -5.26 8.54
CA PRO A 90 -5.93 -4.87 7.42
C PRO A 90 -5.60 -3.45 6.93
N VAL A 91 -5.85 -3.20 5.65
CA VAL A 91 -5.58 -1.91 5.01
C VAL A 91 -6.86 -1.25 4.52
N LEU A 92 -7.07 0.01 4.88
CA LEU A 92 -8.12 0.86 4.33
C LEU A 92 -7.47 1.85 3.36
N ALA A 93 -7.64 1.62 2.07
CA ALA A 93 -6.91 2.32 1.02
C ALA A 93 -7.83 3.11 0.07
N TYR A 94 -7.27 4.16 -0.51
CA TYR A 94 -7.88 4.74 -1.71
C TYR A 94 -7.85 3.72 -2.84
N GLY A 95 -9.01 3.47 -3.47
CA GLY A 95 -9.19 2.42 -4.48
C GLY A 95 -8.60 2.77 -5.83
N ARG A 96 -7.34 3.21 -5.87
CA ARG A 96 -6.55 3.48 -7.08
C ARG A 96 -5.09 3.12 -6.90
N GLY A 97 -4.37 3.02 -8.03
CA GLY A 97 -2.95 2.66 -8.06
C GLY A 97 -2.67 1.26 -7.51
N GLY A 98 -1.48 1.03 -7.00
CA GLY A 98 -1.00 -0.26 -6.53
C GLY A 98 -1.77 -0.84 -5.33
N ALA A 99 -2.50 0.00 -4.58
CA ALA A 99 -3.40 -0.51 -3.53
C ALA A 99 -4.50 -1.43 -4.08
N CYS A 100 -4.89 -1.27 -5.36
CA CYS A 100 -5.85 -2.16 -6.01
C CYS A 100 -5.30 -3.57 -6.27
N GLU A 101 -3.97 -3.70 -6.30
CA GLU A 101 -3.30 -4.99 -6.50
C GLU A 101 -3.05 -5.69 -5.16
N SER A 102 -2.64 -4.93 -4.14
CA SER A 102 -2.23 -5.47 -2.84
C SER A 102 -3.38 -5.67 -1.85
N VAL A 103 -4.46 -4.89 -1.93
CA VAL A 103 -5.59 -4.97 -1.00
C VAL A 103 -6.79 -5.67 -1.65
N ARG A 104 -7.31 -6.69 -0.98
CA ARG A 104 -8.52 -7.43 -1.38
C ARG A 104 -9.71 -6.98 -0.54
N PRO A 105 -10.68 -6.26 -1.13
CA PRO A 105 -11.84 -5.75 -0.39
C PRO A 105 -12.63 -6.83 0.32
N GLY A 106 -12.96 -6.59 1.60
CA GLY A 106 -13.65 -7.53 2.47
C GLY A 106 -12.79 -8.69 2.99
N LYS A 107 -11.56 -8.86 2.49
CA LYS A 107 -10.62 -9.93 2.90
C LYS A 107 -9.42 -9.38 3.65
N THR A 108 -8.58 -8.57 2.99
CA THR A 108 -7.40 -7.98 3.61
C THR A 108 -7.56 -6.49 3.94
N GLY A 109 -8.71 -5.92 3.66
CA GLY A 109 -9.04 -4.52 3.92
C GLY A 109 -10.25 -4.05 3.14
N TYR A 110 -10.32 -2.74 2.91
CA TYR A 110 -11.36 -2.11 2.09
C TYR A 110 -10.80 -0.99 1.24
N TRP A 111 -11.49 -0.69 0.15
CA TRP A 111 -11.27 0.51 -0.64
C TRP A 111 -12.35 1.56 -0.38
N PHE A 112 -11.93 2.82 -0.30
CA PHE A 112 -12.82 3.96 -0.44
C PHE A 112 -12.64 4.60 -1.82
N LYS A 113 -13.72 5.21 -2.36
CA LYS A 113 -13.80 5.54 -3.79
C LYS A 113 -13.34 6.95 -4.12
N GLU A 114 -13.44 7.87 -3.20
CA GLU A 114 -13.15 9.28 -3.41
C GLU A 114 -12.14 9.76 -2.36
N GLN A 115 -11.15 10.54 -2.76
CA GLN A 115 -10.19 11.13 -1.82
C GLN A 115 -10.82 12.28 -1.03
N THR A 116 -11.85 11.95 -0.23
CA THR A 116 -12.56 12.86 0.67
C THR A 116 -12.56 12.29 2.09
N VAL A 117 -12.73 13.19 3.06
CA VAL A 117 -12.83 12.82 4.48
C VAL A 117 -14.04 11.91 4.72
N GLU A 118 -15.15 12.21 4.06
CA GLU A 118 -16.41 11.47 4.15
C GLU A 118 -16.23 10.03 3.66
N SER A 119 -15.65 9.85 2.47
CA SER A 119 -15.47 8.53 1.88
C SER A 119 -14.53 7.64 2.71
N LEU A 120 -13.48 8.21 3.31
CA LEU A 120 -12.60 7.49 4.23
C LEU A 120 -13.31 7.20 5.57
N ALA A 121 -14.09 8.15 6.10
CA ALA A 121 -14.84 7.95 7.33
C ALA A 121 -15.86 6.81 7.18
N ASP A 122 -16.63 6.80 6.10
CA ASP A 122 -17.58 5.71 5.78
C ASP A 122 -16.85 4.35 5.65
N CYS A 123 -15.64 4.35 5.05
CA CYS A 123 -14.83 3.14 4.95
C CYS A 123 -14.38 2.63 6.33
N ILE A 124 -13.98 3.51 7.22
CA ILE A 124 -13.62 3.18 8.61
C ILE A 124 -14.84 2.60 9.35
N GLU A 125 -16.00 3.23 9.26
CA GLU A 125 -17.24 2.77 9.91
C GLU A 125 -17.69 1.41 9.37
N ARG A 126 -17.60 1.21 8.03
CA ARG A 126 -17.87 -0.09 7.41
C ARG A 126 -16.91 -1.16 7.92
N PHE A 127 -15.63 -0.88 7.97
CA PHE A 127 -14.63 -1.81 8.51
C PHE A 127 -14.91 -2.14 9.99
N GLU A 128 -15.31 -1.17 10.80
CA GLU A 128 -15.64 -1.41 12.22
C GLU A 128 -16.89 -2.27 12.41
N ARG A 129 -17.87 -2.14 11.53
CA ARG A 129 -19.10 -2.92 11.55
C ARG A 129 -18.91 -4.34 11.04
N ASP A 130 -18.21 -4.49 9.92
CA ASP A 130 -18.18 -5.74 9.13
C ASP A 130 -16.89 -6.55 9.36
N GLY A 131 -15.80 -5.91 9.82
CA GLY A 131 -14.46 -6.52 9.91
C GLY A 131 -13.89 -6.88 8.55
N VAL A 132 -13.00 -7.85 8.53
CA VAL A 132 -12.47 -8.50 7.31
C VAL A 132 -12.60 -10.02 7.46
N ALA A 133 -12.76 -10.72 6.33
CA ALA A 133 -12.96 -12.16 6.34
C ALA A 133 -11.68 -12.95 6.69
N TYR A 134 -10.51 -12.40 6.38
CA TYR A 134 -9.23 -13.07 6.64
C TYR A 134 -8.78 -12.85 8.08
N SER A 135 -8.27 -13.92 8.69
CA SER A 135 -7.49 -13.86 9.93
C SER A 135 -6.18 -13.10 9.70
N LYS A 136 -5.51 -12.73 10.78
CA LYS A 136 -4.18 -12.09 10.68
C LYS A 136 -3.17 -12.97 9.94
N GLU A 137 -3.25 -14.27 10.11
CA GLU A 137 -2.40 -15.26 9.46
C GLU A 137 -2.65 -15.31 7.96
N GLU A 138 -3.91 -15.30 7.52
CA GLU A 138 -4.29 -15.27 6.11
C GLU A 138 -3.90 -13.95 5.43
N ILE A 139 -3.98 -12.82 6.16
CA ILE A 139 -3.49 -11.52 5.65
C ILE A 139 -1.97 -11.57 5.45
N ARG A 140 -1.22 -12.13 6.41
CA ARG A 140 0.23 -12.32 6.27
C ARG A 140 0.58 -13.23 5.10
N GLU A 141 -0.14 -14.35 4.95
CA GLU A 141 0.09 -15.27 3.84
C GLU A 141 -0.17 -14.57 2.48
N HIS A 142 -1.24 -13.76 2.41
CA HIS A 142 -1.48 -12.95 1.22
C HIS A 142 -0.33 -12.00 0.89
N SER A 143 0.31 -11.37 1.90
CA SER A 143 1.43 -10.45 1.68
C SER A 143 2.67 -11.12 1.09
N ARG A 144 2.85 -12.44 1.28
CA ARG A 144 3.97 -13.21 0.68
C ARG A 144 3.94 -13.24 -0.84
N SER A 145 2.77 -12.98 -1.44
CA SER A 145 2.67 -12.83 -2.90
C SER A 145 3.41 -11.58 -3.44
N PHE A 146 3.90 -10.72 -2.54
CA PHE A 146 4.70 -9.53 -2.83
C PHE A 146 6.12 -9.64 -2.24
N SER A 147 6.61 -10.85 -1.96
CA SER A 147 7.95 -11.05 -1.38
C SER A 147 9.06 -10.80 -2.41
N GLU A 148 10.24 -10.44 -1.89
CA GLU A 148 11.44 -10.20 -2.69
C GLU A 148 11.84 -11.45 -3.47
N GLU A 149 11.80 -12.64 -2.85
CA GLU A 149 12.17 -13.90 -3.48
C GLU A 149 11.25 -14.23 -4.67
N ARG A 150 9.95 -13.90 -4.55
CA ARG A 150 9.03 -14.07 -5.66
C ARG A 150 9.33 -13.08 -6.79
N PHE A 151 9.57 -11.82 -6.45
CA PHE A 151 9.89 -10.78 -7.42
C PHE A 151 11.17 -11.14 -8.21
N GLU A 152 12.25 -11.50 -7.52
CA GLU A 152 13.51 -11.89 -8.15
C GLU A 152 13.34 -13.07 -9.11
N ARG A 153 12.64 -14.10 -8.68
CA ARG A 153 12.37 -15.27 -9.51
C ARG A 153 11.57 -14.91 -10.76
N GLU A 154 10.43 -14.22 -10.59
CA GLU A 154 9.55 -13.87 -11.71
C GLU A 154 10.21 -12.88 -12.67
N LEU A 155 11.00 -11.92 -12.16
CA LEU A 155 11.75 -11.00 -12.99
C LEU A 155 12.80 -11.74 -13.83
N LYS A 156 13.55 -12.65 -13.21
CA LYS A 156 14.54 -13.48 -13.92
C LYS A 156 13.90 -14.30 -15.02
N GLU A 157 12.82 -15.03 -14.70
CA GLU A 157 12.07 -15.85 -15.67
C GLU A 157 11.51 -14.98 -16.81
N TYR A 158 11.04 -13.79 -16.52
CA TYR A 158 10.57 -12.84 -17.54
C TYR A 158 11.69 -12.39 -18.46
N CYS A 159 12.84 -11.99 -17.90
CA CYS A 159 14.00 -11.55 -18.69
C CYS A 159 14.53 -12.69 -19.57
N GLU A 160 14.67 -13.89 -19.03
CA GLU A 160 15.15 -15.06 -19.78
C GLU A 160 14.22 -15.38 -20.96
N ARG A 161 12.91 -15.37 -20.74
CA ARG A 161 11.91 -15.58 -21.80
C ARG A 161 11.98 -14.50 -22.88
N ARG A 162 12.00 -13.22 -22.47
CA ARG A 162 12.08 -12.11 -23.44
C ARG A 162 13.37 -12.09 -24.23
N MET A 163 14.48 -12.50 -23.63
CA MET A 163 15.76 -12.66 -24.34
C MET A 163 15.69 -13.80 -25.37
N ALA A 164 15.07 -14.92 -25.03
CA ALA A 164 14.88 -16.03 -25.95
C ALA A 164 13.98 -15.65 -27.13
N ASP A 165 12.84 -14.97 -26.86
CA ASP A 165 11.93 -14.46 -27.89
C ASP A 165 12.67 -13.53 -28.86
N TRP A 166 13.42 -12.56 -28.32
CA TRP A 166 14.21 -11.62 -29.13
C TRP A 166 15.29 -12.28 -29.97
N GLN A 167 16.00 -13.30 -29.43
CA GLN A 167 16.98 -14.06 -30.16
C GLN A 167 16.35 -14.83 -31.35
N GLN A 168 15.14 -15.38 -31.13
CA GLN A 168 14.39 -16.07 -32.18
C GLN A 168 13.96 -15.10 -33.27
N GLU A 169 13.44 -13.93 -32.92
CA GLU A 169 13.08 -12.86 -33.88
C GLU A 169 14.27 -12.45 -34.73
N LEU A 170 15.47 -12.32 -34.14
CA LEU A 170 16.70 -12.01 -34.92
C LEU A 170 17.09 -13.11 -35.90
N LEU A 171 16.94 -14.39 -35.51
CA LEU A 171 17.22 -15.52 -36.38
C LEU A 171 16.23 -15.57 -37.56
N ASP A 172 14.95 -15.30 -37.26
CA ASP A 172 13.91 -15.28 -38.30
C ASP A 172 14.16 -14.13 -39.30
N CYS A 173 14.52 -12.93 -38.84
CA CYS A 173 14.87 -11.80 -39.68
C CYS A 173 16.10 -12.07 -40.56
N SER A 174 17.11 -12.82 -40.07
CA SER A 174 18.31 -13.14 -40.82
C SER A 174 18.08 -14.11 -41.98
N HIS A 175 16.94 -14.80 -42.01
CA HIS A 175 16.55 -15.64 -43.15
C HIS A 175 16.01 -14.84 -44.34
N TRP A 176 15.37 -13.70 -44.08
CA TRP A 176 14.83 -12.86 -45.17
C TRP A 176 15.87 -12.18 -46.02
N GLU A 177 17.03 -11.83 -45.43
CA GLU A 177 18.14 -11.20 -46.18
C GLU A 177 18.86 -12.15 -47.13
N LYS A 178 18.67 -13.46 -47.06
CA LYS A 178 19.27 -14.47 -47.90
C LYS A 178 18.43 -14.85 -49.12
N GLU A 179 17.12 -14.65 -49.05
CA GLU A 179 16.20 -14.97 -50.16
C GLU A 179 16.07 -13.84 -51.21
N GLU A 180 16.53 -12.62 -50.91
CA GLU A 180 16.49 -11.51 -51.85
C GLU A 180 17.81 -11.37 -52.70
N LEU A 181 18.78 -12.26 -52.52
CA LEU A 181 20.09 -12.21 -53.22
C LEU A 181 20.31 -13.37 -54.18
N ASP A 182 19.35 -14.22 -54.43
CA ASP A 182 19.31 -15.26 -55.48
C ASP A 182 18.30 -14.90 -56.58
#